data_983328724961d37850492b1b6bac35b7
#
_entry.id   983328724961d37850492b1b6bac35b7
#
_cell.length_a   1.000
_cell.length_b   1.000
_cell.length_c   1.000
_cell.angle_alpha   90.00
_cell.angle_beta   90.00
_cell.angle_gamma   90.00
#
_symmetry.space_group_name_H-M   'P 1'
#
loop_
_entity.id
_entity.type
_entity.pdbx_description
1 polymer ?
#
loop_
_entity_poly.entity_id
_entity_poly.type
_entity_poly.pdbx_seq_one_letter_code
_entity_poly.pdbx_strand_id
1 'polypeptide(L)'
;MEAAKESQLFSARSSISTRRLLTGGRLWDLLAALVIGFAVWKIFIAPRSFEAAGTHPAPAAIYQRLHGEAFRVADGRGRVLFLDFYASWCEPCKLELPLVEAWSRAHPDAAVVPIDVGEGRSVAATFARRYKLQNVALDPNGSARPLFAVEGFPTIVVIDRNGFIRAKWEGLNPAIALAMDNALSSFER
;
A
#
# COMPACT_ATOMS: atom_id res chain seq x y z
N MET A 1 32.79 -73.80 -15.93
CA MET A 1 33.90 -72.83 -15.77
C MET A 1 33.45 -71.44 -16.30
N GLU A 2 32.13 -71.23 -16.33
CA GLU A 2 31.50 -69.99 -16.87
C GLU A 2 30.80 -69.15 -15.83
N ALA A 3 30.47 -69.71 -14.67
CA ALA A 3 29.72 -69.02 -13.61
C ALA A 3 30.58 -68.07 -12.74
N ALA A 4 31.92 -68.11 -12.86
CA ALA A 4 32.81 -67.24 -12.09
C ALA A 4 33.17 -65.91 -12.78
N LYS A 5 32.77 -65.72 -14.03
CA LYS A 5 33.07 -64.53 -14.82
C LYS A 5 31.98 -63.47 -14.80
N GLU A 6 30.74 -63.88 -14.48
CA GLU A 6 29.60 -62.94 -14.37
C GLU A 6 29.56 -62.22 -13.03
N SER A 7 30.12 -62.74 -11.94
CA SER A 7 30.11 -62.11 -10.66
C SER A 7 31.10 -60.93 -10.50
N GLN A 8 32.09 -60.82 -11.39
CA GLN A 8 33.08 -59.74 -11.36
C GLN A 8 32.67 -58.50 -12.17
N LEU A 9 31.69 -58.61 -13.06
CA LEU A 9 31.18 -57.48 -13.86
C LEU A 9 30.08 -56.66 -13.14
N PHE A 10 29.51 -57.17 -12.05
CA PHE A 10 28.47 -56.50 -11.30
C PHE A 10 28.98 -55.62 -10.14
N SER A 11 30.28 -55.76 -9.80
CA SER A 11 30.90 -55.01 -8.67
C SER A 11 31.57 -53.71 -9.09
N ALA A 12 31.59 -53.35 -10.35
CA ALA A 12 32.30 -52.15 -10.85
C ALA A 12 31.35 -50.96 -11.20
N ARG A 13 30.07 -51.03 -10.83
CA ARG A 13 29.11 -49.95 -11.09
C ARG A 13 28.45 -49.43 -9.83
N SER A 14 29.22 -48.89 -8.88
CA SER A 14 28.62 -48.01 -7.87
C SER A 14 29.66 -47.25 -7.09
N SER A 15 30.40 -46.39 -7.72
CA SER A 15 31.03 -45.28 -7.02
C SER A 15 31.03 -44.02 -7.91
N ILE A 16 29.86 -43.63 -8.39
CA ILE A 16 29.70 -42.28 -8.84
C ILE A 16 29.62 -41.46 -7.54
N SER A 17 30.77 -40.82 -7.25
CA SER A 17 30.95 -39.91 -6.13
C SER A 17 29.94 -38.75 -6.20
N THR A 18 28.80 -38.92 -5.55
CA THR A 18 27.77 -37.89 -5.33
C THR A 18 28.19 -36.84 -4.29
N ARG A 19 29.49 -36.78 -3.93
CA ARG A 19 29.96 -35.88 -2.86
C ARG A 19 30.47 -34.49 -3.29
N ARG A 20 30.44 -34.11 -4.56
CA ARG A 20 30.98 -32.82 -5.03
C ARG A 20 30.00 -31.82 -5.60
N LEU A 21 28.68 -32.07 -5.57
CA LEU A 21 27.68 -31.16 -6.13
C LEU A 21 26.84 -30.40 -5.11
N LEU A 22 27.09 -30.54 -3.81
CA LEU A 22 26.18 -30.06 -2.77
C LEU A 22 26.61 -28.81 -2.00
N THR A 23 27.79 -28.25 -2.23
CA THR A 23 28.23 -27.04 -1.49
C THR A 23 28.15 -25.75 -2.33
N GLY A 24 28.31 -25.83 -3.66
CA GLY A 24 28.16 -24.66 -4.54
C GLY A 24 26.70 -24.32 -4.81
N GLY A 25 25.85 -25.34 -5.03
CA GLY A 25 24.44 -25.14 -5.36
C GLY A 25 23.64 -24.45 -4.24
N ARG A 26 23.86 -24.85 -3.00
CA ARG A 26 23.14 -24.26 -1.86
C ARG A 26 23.41 -22.77 -1.65
N LEU A 27 24.62 -22.31 -1.92
CA LEU A 27 24.95 -20.88 -1.83
C LEU A 27 24.25 -20.10 -2.96
N TRP A 28 24.24 -20.64 -4.16
CA TRP A 28 23.52 -20.05 -5.30
C TRP A 28 22.00 -20.07 -5.11
N ASP A 29 21.45 -21.14 -4.53
CA ASP A 29 20.01 -21.24 -4.22
C ASP A 29 19.60 -20.23 -3.14
N LEU A 30 20.43 -20.04 -2.12
CA LEU A 30 20.21 -19.03 -1.08
C LEU A 30 20.33 -17.61 -1.64
N LEU A 31 21.30 -17.34 -2.50
CA LEU A 31 21.43 -16.04 -3.17
C LEU A 31 20.25 -15.79 -4.10
N ALA A 32 19.82 -16.78 -4.88
CA ALA A 32 18.65 -16.68 -5.73
C ALA A 32 17.37 -16.42 -4.90
N ALA A 33 17.19 -17.14 -3.79
CA ALA A 33 16.07 -16.94 -2.89
C ALA A 33 16.07 -15.53 -2.25
N LEU A 34 17.24 -15.03 -1.86
CA LEU A 34 17.40 -13.65 -1.34
C LEU A 34 17.08 -12.61 -2.41
N VAL A 35 17.57 -12.78 -3.63
CA VAL A 35 17.30 -11.85 -4.73
C VAL A 35 15.81 -11.86 -5.10
N ILE A 36 15.21 -13.05 -5.20
CA ILE A 36 13.78 -13.19 -5.48
C ILE A 36 12.95 -12.59 -4.34
N GLY A 37 13.28 -12.91 -3.09
CA GLY A 37 12.62 -12.34 -1.91
C GLY A 37 12.74 -10.82 -1.86
N PHE A 38 13.92 -10.27 -2.16
CA PHE A 38 14.13 -8.83 -2.25
C PHE A 38 13.37 -8.19 -3.41
N ALA A 39 13.32 -8.85 -4.57
CA ALA A 39 12.54 -8.38 -5.72
C ALA A 39 11.04 -8.38 -5.42
N VAL A 40 10.52 -9.46 -4.82
CA VAL A 40 9.13 -9.55 -4.39
C VAL A 40 8.82 -8.48 -3.36
N TRP A 41 9.69 -8.30 -2.36
CA TRP A 41 9.52 -7.24 -1.36
C TRP A 41 9.52 -5.85 -2.00
N LYS A 42 10.44 -5.57 -2.95
CA LYS A 42 10.51 -4.29 -3.67
C LYS A 42 9.28 -4.04 -4.55
N ILE A 43 8.75 -5.09 -5.20
CA ILE A 43 7.64 -4.97 -6.15
C ILE A 43 6.29 -4.92 -5.44
N PHE A 44 6.11 -5.70 -4.37
CA PHE A 44 4.79 -5.91 -3.75
C PHE A 44 4.64 -5.28 -2.36
N ILE A 45 5.73 -5.08 -1.62
CA ILE A 45 5.66 -4.70 -0.20
C ILE A 45 6.34 -3.35 0.06
N ALA A 46 7.42 -3.02 -0.67
CA ALA A 46 8.06 -1.72 -0.46
C ALA A 46 7.11 -0.60 -0.88
N PRO A 47 6.77 0.34 0.03
CA PRO A 47 5.91 1.46 -0.31
C PRO A 47 6.53 2.23 -1.48
N ARG A 48 5.76 2.33 -2.58
CA ARG A 48 6.17 3.13 -3.73
C ARG A 48 6.09 4.59 -3.34
N SER A 49 7.28 5.19 -3.29
CA SER A 49 7.54 6.62 -3.19
C SER A 49 7.08 7.35 -1.93
N PHE A 50 8.08 7.64 -1.16
CA PHE A 50 8.15 8.89 -0.44
C PHE A 50 8.52 9.98 -1.46
N GLU A 51 7.56 10.48 -2.19
CA GLU A 51 7.77 11.79 -2.78
C GLU A 51 7.63 12.77 -1.63
N ALA A 52 8.73 13.36 -1.18
CA ALA A 52 8.69 14.56 -0.38
C ALA A 52 7.95 15.59 -1.24
N ALA A 53 6.63 15.63 -1.08
CA ALA A 53 5.80 16.56 -1.79
C ALA A 53 6.32 17.94 -1.44
N GLY A 54 6.75 18.67 -2.44
CA GLY A 54 7.22 20.02 -2.29
C GLY A 54 6.15 20.85 -1.57
N THR A 55 6.51 22.05 -1.17
CA THR A 55 5.63 23.02 -0.50
C THR A 55 4.57 23.58 -1.46
N HIS A 56 3.82 22.68 -2.13
CA HIS A 56 2.75 23.09 -3.03
C HIS A 56 1.43 23.21 -2.24
N PRO A 57 0.68 24.29 -2.44
CA PRO A 57 -0.63 24.42 -1.84
C PRO A 57 -1.55 23.31 -2.36
N ALA A 58 -2.36 22.74 -1.49
CA ALA A 58 -3.34 21.74 -1.88
C ALA A 58 -4.36 22.36 -2.85
N PRO A 59 -4.75 21.63 -3.90
CA PRO A 59 -5.78 22.09 -4.84
C PRO A 59 -7.08 22.42 -4.14
N ALA A 60 -7.77 23.48 -4.60
CA ALA A 60 -9.10 23.81 -4.15
C ALA A 60 -10.10 22.80 -4.74
N ALA A 61 -10.37 21.72 -4.01
CA ALA A 61 -11.32 20.69 -4.42
C ALA A 61 -12.51 20.62 -3.47
N ILE A 62 -13.69 20.27 -4.03
CA ILE A 62 -14.94 20.10 -3.31
C ILE A 62 -15.53 18.75 -3.69
N TYR A 63 -15.84 17.93 -2.70
CA TYR A 63 -16.42 16.60 -2.86
C TYR A 63 -17.74 16.49 -2.09
N GLN A 64 -18.75 15.88 -2.71
CA GLN A 64 -19.99 15.59 -2.01
C GLN A 64 -19.75 14.47 -1.00
N ARG A 65 -20.25 14.61 0.24
CA ARG A 65 -20.20 13.51 1.21
C ARG A 65 -21.33 12.50 0.98
N LEU A 66 -21.12 11.29 1.45
CA LEU A 66 -22.21 10.31 1.56
C LEU A 66 -23.31 10.83 2.49
N HIS A 67 -22.91 11.48 3.58
CA HIS A 67 -23.79 12.05 4.59
C HIS A 67 -23.30 13.45 4.97
N GLY A 68 -24.23 14.39 5.13
CA GLY A 68 -23.93 15.75 5.53
C GLY A 68 -23.53 16.68 4.37
N GLU A 69 -22.90 17.79 4.71
CA GLU A 69 -22.49 18.83 3.78
C GLU A 69 -21.28 18.41 2.93
N ALA A 70 -21.09 19.08 1.79
CA ALA A 70 -19.93 18.87 0.94
C ALA A 70 -18.62 19.14 1.72
N PHE A 71 -17.62 18.33 1.46
CA PHE A 71 -16.28 18.50 1.99
C PHE A 71 -15.45 19.38 1.05
N ARG A 72 -14.88 20.43 1.57
CA ARG A 72 -13.88 21.25 0.88
C ARG A 72 -12.50 20.94 1.46
N VAL A 73 -11.49 20.78 0.62
CA VAL A 73 -10.13 20.55 1.09
C VAL A 73 -9.65 21.66 2.02
N ALA A 74 -10.09 22.91 1.75
CA ALA A 74 -9.80 24.07 2.60
C ALA A 74 -10.37 23.97 4.02
N ASP A 75 -11.41 23.17 4.24
CA ASP A 75 -12.03 22.98 5.57
C ASP A 75 -11.10 22.16 6.51
N GLY A 76 -10.08 21.51 5.97
CA GLY A 76 -9.04 20.81 6.71
C GLY A 76 -7.99 21.72 7.36
N ARG A 77 -7.96 23.02 7.03
CA ARG A 77 -6.99 23.96 7.62
C ARG A 77 -7.09 23.99 9.14
N GLY A 78 -5.95 24.14 9.79
CA GLY A 78 -5.82 24.11 11.25
C GLY A 78 -5.61 22.71 11.83
N ARG A 79 -5.74 21.65 11.03
CA ARG A 79 -5.42 20.26 11.38
C ARG A 79 -4.58 19.61 10.29
N VAL A 80 -3.87 18.55 10.62
CA VAL A 80 -3.28 17.68 9.59
C VAL A 80 -4.41 16.90 8.93
N LEU A 81 -4.48 16.97 7.59
CA LEU A 81 -5.54 16.36 6.80
C LEU A 81 -4.95 15.21 5.95
N PHE A 82 -5.56 14.03 6.07
CA PHE A 82 -5.26 12.86 5.26
C PHE A 82 -6.41 12.63 4.28
N LEU A 83 -6.14 12.76 2.98
CA LEU A 83 -7.07 12.39 1.93
C LEU A 83 -6.71 10.98 1.46
N ASP A 84 -7.60 10.02 1.69
CA ASP A 84 -7.39 8.62 1.34
C ASP A 84 -8.24 8.26 0.12
N PHE A 85 -7.58 8.21 -1.06
CA PHE A 85 -8.21 7.91 -2.33
C PHE A 85 -8.29 6.41 -2.56
N TYR A 86 -9.51 5.91 -2.80
CA TYR A 86 -9.77 4.50 -2.98
C TYR A 86 -10.89 4.24 -4.00
N ALA A 87 -11.08 2.95 -4.34
CA ALA A 87 -12.25 2.46 -5.06
C ALA A 87 -12.70 1.11 -4.49
N SER A 88 -13.97 0.76 -4.61
CA SER A 88 -14.53 -0.46 -4.02
C SER A 88 -13.98 -1.77 -4.63
N TRP A 89 -13.53 -1.72 -5.87
CA TRP A 89 -12.89 -2.84 -6.57
C TRP A 89 -11.39 -3.01 -6.25
N CYS A 90 -10.77 -2.06 -5.52
CA CYS A 90 -9.36 -2.09 -5.17
C CYS A 90 -9.11 -3.07 -4.01
N GLU A 91 -8.54 -4.24 -4.28
CA GLU A 91 -8.24 -5.24 -3.23
C GLU A 91 -7.25 -4.74 -2.16
N PRO A 92 -6.13 -4.06 -2.51
CA PRO A 92 -5.25 -3.48 -1.51
C PRO A 92 -5.95 -2.46 -0.59
N CYS A 93 -6.89 -1.68 -1.12
CA CYS A 93 -7.66 -0.70 -0.33
C CYS A 93 -8.51 -1.36 0.76
N LYS A 94 -9.07 -2.54 0.47
CA LYS A 94 -9.86 -3.33 1.44
C LYS A 94 -9.05 -3.76 2.66
N LEU A 95 -7.73 -3.87 2.50
CA LEU A 95 -6.80 -4.22 3.58
C LEU A 95 -6.35 -2.97 4.35
N GLU A 96 -6.13 -1.85 3.67
CA GLU A 96 -5.59 -0.62 4.27
C GLU A 96 -6.66 0.22 4.96
N LEU A 97 -7.81 0.44 4.33
CA LEU A 97 -8.90 1.29 4.84
C LEU A 97 -9.31 0.98 6.29
N PRO A 98 -9.46 -0.29 6.72
CA PRO A 98 -9.78 -0.58 8.12
C PRO A 98 -8.71 -0.11 9.11
N LEU A 99 -7.43 -0.12 8.70
CA LEU A 99 -6.31 0.37 9.52
C LEU A 99 -6.34 1.89 9.63
N VAL A 100 -6.55 2.58 8.51
CA VAL A 100 -6.70 4.03 8.43
C VAL A 100 -7.91 4.48 9.25
N GLU A 101 -9.02 3.80 9.16
CA GLU A 101 -10.24 4.11 9.90
C GLU A 101 -10.09 3.88 11.42
N ALA A 102 -9.37 2.81 11.82
CA ALA A 102 -9.05 2.57 13.23
C ALA A 102 -8.13 3.66 13.79
N TRP A 103 -7.13 4.06 13.01
CA TRP A 103 -6.22 5.15 13.35
C TRP A 103 -6.96 6.48 13.49
N SER A 104 -7.84 6.82 12.54
CA SER A 104 -8.65 8.04 12.54
C SER A 104 -9.49 8.18 13.82
N ARG A 105 -10.08 7.08 14.29
CA ARG A 105 -10.85 7.08 15.53
C ARG A 105 -10.02 7.32 16.78
N ALA A 106 -8.75 6.94 16.76
CA ALA A 106 -7.81 7.15 17.85
C ALA A 106 -7.20 8.57 17.86
N HIS A 107 -7.27 9.28 16.72
CA HIS A 107 -6.63 10.59 16.54
C HIS A 107 -7.65 11.67 16.11
N PRO A 108 -8.54 12.14 17.00
CA PRO A 108 -9.57 13.12 16.69
C PRO A 108 -9.01 14.53 16.36
N ASP A 109 -7.76 14.78 16.66
CA ASP A 109 -6.97 15.96 16.34
C ASP A 109 -6.55 16.03 14.87
N ALA A 110 -6.46 14.89 14.19
CA ALA A 110 -6.29 14.81 12.76
C ALA A 110 -7.63 14.78 12.00
N ALA A 111 -7.60 15.13 10.72
CA ALA A 111 -8.74 14.95 9.82
C ALA A 111 -8.42 13.85 8.81
N VAL A 112 -9.27 12.82 8.73
CA VAL A 112 -9.18 11.77 7.72
C VAL A 112 -10.44 11.79 6.88
N VAL A 113 -10.27 11.83 5.56
CA VAL A 113 -11.39 11.84 4.60
C VAL A 113 -11.12 10.78 3.55
N PRO A 114 -11.78 9.62 3.65
CA PRO A 114 -11.81 8.65 2.56
C PRO A 114 -12.57 9.21 1.37
N ILE A 115 -11.97 9.14 0.17
CA ILE A 115 -12.55 9.65 -1.08
C ILE A 115 -12.74 8.48 -2.05
N ASP A 116 -14.00 8.15 -2.32
CA ASP A 116 -14.37 7.13 -3.30
C ASP A 116 -14.26 7.73 -4.71
N VAL A 117 -13.41 7.15 -5.55
CA VAL A 117 -13.04 7.71 -6.86
C VAL A 117 -13.62 6.89 -8.01
N GLY A 118 -14.39 7.54 -8.86
CA GLY A 118 -14.91 6.97 -10.09
C GLY A 118 -16.15 6.10 -9.92
N GLU A 119 -16.79 6.12 -8.75
CA GLU A 119 -17.96 5.28 -8.46
C GLU A 119 -19.19 6.11 -8.07
N GLY A 120 -20.36 5.52 -8.30
CA GLY A 120 -21.62 6.15 -7.94
C GLY A 120 -21.96 5.99 -6.45
N ARG A 121 -22.77 6.92 -5.92
CA ARG A 121 -23.18 6.98 -4.51
C ARG A 121 -23.64 5.63 -3.92
N SER A 122 -24.37 4.82 -4.67
CA SER A 122 -24.93 3.54 -4.18
C SER A 122 -23.83 2.51 -3.93
N VAL A 123 -22.82 2.44 -4.80
CA VAL A 123 -21.65 1.56 -4.66
C VAL A 123 -20.82 2.01 -3.47
N ALA A 124 -20.44 3.28 -3.44
CA ALA A 124 -19.69 3.88 -2.34
C ALA A 124 -20.39 3.70 -0.99
N ALA A 125 -21.72 3.91 -0.91
CA ALA A 125 -22.48 3.72 0.32
C ALA A 125 -22.49 2.26 0.80
N THR A 126 -22.58 1.31 -0.13
CA THR A 126 -22.56 -0.12 0.21
C THR A 126 -21.18 -0.53 0.74
N PHE A 127 -20.13 -0.05 0.09
CA PHE A 127 -18.76 -0.28 0.51
C PHE A 127 -18.46 0.37 1.87
N ALA A 128 -18.81 1.64 2.06
CA ALA A 128 -18.63 2.37 3.31
C ALA A 128 -19.29 1.67 4.49
N ARG A 129 -20.53 1.17 4.32
CA ARG A 129 -21.21 0.39 5.36
C ARG A 129 -20.47 -0.90 5.71
N ARG A 130 -20.01 -1.63 4.69
CA ARG A 130 -19.29 -2.90 4.87
C ARG A 130 -18.00 -2.72 5.67
N TYR A 131 -17.24 -1.68 5.38
CA TYR A 131 -15.95 -1.39 6.02
C TYR A 131 -16.05 -0.38 7.17
N LYS A 132 -17.28 0.05 7.52
CA LYS A 132 -17.57 1.00 8.63
C LYS A 132 -16.81 2.32 8.47
N LEU A 133 -16.64 2.78 7.20
CA LEU A 133 -15.95 4.02 6.91
C LEU A 133 -16.80 5.23 7.33
N GLN A 134 -16.13 6.21 7.92
CA GLN A 134 -16.74 7.48 8.30
C GLN A 134 -16.30 8.60 7.36
N ASN A 135 -17.07 9.68 7.32
CA ASN A 135 -16.73 10.91 6.59
C ASN A 135 -16.43 10.72 5.09
N VAL A 136 -16.94 9.67 4.46
CA VAL A 136 -16.67 9.35 3.06
C VAL A 136 -17.15 10.48 2.14
N ALA A 137 -16.25 10.94 1.27
CA ALA A 137 -16.51 11.85 0.19
C ALA A 137 -16.51 11.10 -1.15
N LEU A 138 -17.17 11.68 -2.15
CA LEU A 138 -17.42 11.07 -3.46
C LEU A 138 -16.76 11.91 -4.56
N ASP A 139 -16.01 11.25 -5.41
CA ASP A 139 -15.48 11.80 -6.66
C ASP A 139 -15.90 10.94 -7.86
N PRO A 140 -17.19 10.95 -8.25
CA PRO A 140 -17.69 10.05 -9.28
C PRO A 140 -17.04 10.29 -10.66
N ASN A 141 -16.51 11.47 -10.88
CA ASN A 141 -15.89 11.85 -12.15
C ASN A 141 -14.39 11.59 -12.19
N GLY A 142 -13.77 11.13 -11.10
CA GLY A 142 -12.35 10.88 -11.01
C GLY A 142 -11.48 12.14 -11.05
N SER A 143 -12.04 13.29 -10.67
CA SER A 143 -11.35 14.59 -10.68
C SER A 143 -10.14 14.66 -9.76
N ALA A 144 -10.12 13.84 -8.70
CA ALA A 144 -9.01 13.72 -7.78
C ALA A 144 -7.72 13.25 -8.46
N ARG A 145 -7.82 12.39 -9.48
CA ARG A 145 -6.64 11.82 -10.15
C ARG A 145 -5.72 12.90 -10.73
N PRO A 146 -6.16 13.79 -11.62
CA PRO A 146 -5.28 14.86 -12.11
C PRO A 146 -4.96 15.94 -11.05
N LEU A 147 -5.90 16.23 -10.11
CA LEU A 147 -5.70 17.29 -9.13
C LEU A 147 -4.62 16.96 -8.10
N PHE A 148 -4.55 15.70 -7.65
CA PHE A 148 -3.61 15.25 -6.62
C PHE A 148 -2.56 14.28 -7.19
N ALA A 149 -2.45 14.16 -8.51
CA ALA A 149 -1.56 13.23 -9.20
C ALA A 149 -1.72 11.78 -8.69
N VAL A 150 -2.98 11.33 -8.52
CA VAL A 150 -3.29 9.97 -8.07
C VAL A 150 -3.17 9.01 -9.24
N GLU A 151 -2.13 8.19 -9.26
CA GLU A 151 -1.87 7.23 -10.35
C GLU A 151 -2.49 5.87 -10.08
N GLY A 152 -2.54 5.45 -8.81
CA GLY A 152 -3.09 4.16 -8.37
C GLY A 152 -3.85 4.25 -7.06
N PHE A 153 -4.35 3.10 -6.57
CA PHE A 153 -5.03 2.99 -5.28
C PHE A 153 -4.44 1.85 -4.44
N PRO A 154 -4.44 1.98 -3.09
CA PRO A 154 -4.77 3.19 -2.33
C PRO A 154 -3.75 4.29 -2.52
N THR A 155 -4.14 5.55 -2.37
CA THR A 155 -3.24 6.70 -2.31
C THR A 155 -3.67 7.62 -1.18
N ILE A 156 -2.74 7.92 -0.27
CA ILE A 156 -2.97 8.90 0.80
C ILE A 156 -2.15 10.16 0.52
N VAL A 157 -2.83 11.30 0.49
CA VAL A 157 -2.21 12.62 0.42
C VAL A 157 -2.30 13.28 1.78
N VAL A 158 -1.16 13.72 2.31
CA VAL A 158 -1.05 14.41 3.60
C VAL A 158 -0.92 15.90 3.37
N ILE A 159 -1.80 16.65 3.99
CA ILE A 159 -1.86 18.12 3.92
C ILE A 159 -1.67 18.67 5.33
N ASP A 160 -0.75 19.64 5.48
CA ASP A 160 -0.49 20.26 6.76
C ASP A 160 -1.59 21.27 7.18
N ARG A 161 -1.47 21.81 8.38
CA ARG A 161 -2.39 22.81 8.95
C ARG A 161 -2.53 24.09 8.13
N ASN A 162 -1.51 24.41 7.32
CA ASN A 162 -1.49 25.58 6.46
C ASN A 162 -2.10 25.31 5.08
N GLY A 163 -2.43 24.06 4.77
CA GLY A 163 -3.02 23.65 3.50
C GLY A 163 -1.99 23.32 2.44
N PHE A 164 -0.76 22.94 2.80
CA PHE A 164 0.27 22.49 1.86
C PHE A 164 0.39 20.97 1.85
N ILE A 165 0.54 20.37 0.66
CA ILE A 165 0.81 18.96 0.52
C ILE A 165 2.23 18.67 1.03
N ARG A 166 2.35 17.74 1.98
CA ARG A 166 3.62 17.37 2.62
C ARG A 166 4.08 15.97 2.30
N ALA A 167 3.15 15.08 2.02
CA ALA A 167 3.48 13.72 1.62
C ALA A 167 2.39 13.15 0.71
N LYS A 168 2.77 12.18 -0.11
CA LYS A 168 1.88 11.32 -0.87
C LYS A 168 2.38 9.89 -0.77
N TRP A 169 1.52 8.98 -0.34
CA TRP A 169 1.83 7.54 -0.25
C TRP A 169 0.93 6.79 -1.22
N GLU A 170 1.53 5.99 -2.07
CA GLU A 170 0.82 5.24 -3.09
C GLU A 170 1.06 3.74 -2.94
N GLY A 171 -0.01 2.96 -3.05
CA GLY A 171 -0.02 1.51 -2.85
C GLY A 171 -0.13 1.10 -1.38
N LEU A 172 -0.46 -0.18 -1.16
CA LEU A 172 -0.64 -0.77 0.17
C LEU A 172 0.58 -0.57 1.07
N ASN A 173 0.35 0.05 2.21
CA ASN A 173 1.36 0.18 3.26
C ASN A 173 0.89 -0.55 4.54
N PRO A 174 1.45 -1.74 4.84
CA PRO A 174 1.10 -2.46 6.07
C PRO A 174 1.43 -1.71 7.37
N ALA A 175 2.34 -0.72 7.31
CA ALA A 175 2.73 0.14 8.44
C ALA A 175 2.06 1.52 8.35
N ILE A 176 0.90 1.64 7.73
CA ILE A 176 0.24 2.93 7.47
C ILE A 176 -0.02 3.72 8.75
N ALA A 177 -0.44 3.06 9.82
CA ALA A 177 -0.68 3.71 11.11
C ALA A 177 0.58 4.44 11.62
N LEU A 178 1.75 3.77 11.58
CA LEU A 178 3.02 4.37 11.97
C LEU A 178 3.41 5.53 11.04
N ALA A 179 3.16 5.40 9.73
CA ALA A 179 3.41 6.49 8.79
C ALA A 179 2.55 7.72 9.08
N MET A 180 1.28 7.51 9.44
CA MET A 180 0.35 8.56 9.83
C MET A 180 0.74 9.22 11.17
N ASP A 181 1.19 8.45 12.18
CA ASP A 181 1.72 8.98 13.45
C ASP A 181 2.94 9.89 13.21
N ASN A 182 3.87 9.45 12.38
CA ASN A 182 5.07 10.22 12.04
C ASN A 182 4.70 11.51 11.29
N ALA A 183 3.75 11.45 10.36
CA ALA A 183 3.27 12.63 9.63
C ALA A 183 2.55 13.60 10.55
N LEU A 184 1.65 13.12 11.42
CA LEU A 184 0.94 13.94 12.39
C LEU A 184 1.94 14.70 13.25
N SER A 185 2.88 13.99 13.90
CA SER A 185 3.91 14.58 14.76
C SER A 185 4.81 15.61 14.04
N SER A 186 5.07 15.39 12.74
CA SER A 186 5.94 16.26 11.94
C SER A 186 5.25 17.54 11.47
N PHE A 187 3.93 17.48 11.22
CA PHE A 187 3.17 18.57 10.56
C PHE A 187 2.17 19.28 11.49
N GLU A 188 2.14 18.91 12.76
CA GLU A 188 1.38 19.60 13.80
C GLU A 188 1.98 20.94 14.25
N ARG A 189 3.25 21.14 13.95
CA ARG A 189 4.00 22.35 14.36
C ARG A 189 3.83 23.51 13.42
#